data_d3bc2956400597f74afc599acd8fbd22
#
_entry.id   d3bc2956400597f74afc599acd8fbd22
#
_cell.length_a   1.000
_cell.length_b   1.000
_cell.length_c   1.000
_cell.angle_alpha   90.00
_cell.angle_beta   90.00
_cell.angle_gamma   90.00
#
_symmetry.space_group_name_H-M   'P 1'
#
loop_
_entity.id
_entity.type
_entity.pdbx_description
1 polymer ?
#
loop_
_entity_poly.entity_id
_entity_poly.type
_entity_poly.pdbx_seq_one_letter_code
_entity_poly.pdbx_strand_id
1 'polypeptide(L)'
;MLIALYLLSQTIAASGDWAAFDRGATCEAVSRSLLVPLKGDEQPRIAIAFDRGGPRRGEIGLHLHRAARPGSSVVLTVGDQPFLLSARGGDAWSRGPLQEAAIIAAIRRESGMRVEARDEAGRRMVDRYSLSGAPTAIDAAAARCSRKL
;
A
#
# COMPACT_ATOMS: atom_id res chain seq x y z
N MET A 1 -36.74 -7.74 -10.42
CA MET A 1 -35.60 -8.61 -10.06
C MET A 1 -34.33 -7.79 -10.21
N LEU A 2 -33.84 -7.27 -9.10
CA LEU A 2 -32.59 -6.49 -9.06
C LEU A 2 -31.43 -7.50 -9.07
N ILE A 3 -30.77 -7.61 -10.22
CA ILE A 3 -29.48 -8.32 -10.31
C ILE A 3 -28.48 -7.39 -9.63
N ALA A 4 -28.12 -7.69 -8.39
CA ALA A 4 -26.98 -7.07 -7.77
C ALA A 4 -25.74 -7.47 -8.57
N LEU A 5 -25.25 -6.57 -9.40
CA LEU A 5 -23.92 -6.72 -9.99
C LEU A 5 -22.91 -6.65 -8.84
N TYR A 6 -22.53 -7.80 -8.32
CA TYR A 6 -21.32 -7.92 -7.52
C TYR A 6 -20.16 -7.58 -8.46
N LEU A 7 -19.62 -6.38 -8.30
CA LEU A 7 -18.34 -6.02 -8.90
C LEU A 7 -17.28 -6.88 -8.21
N LEU A 8 -17.09 -8.08 -8.73
CA LEU A 8 -16.04 -8.98 -8.29
C LEU A 8 -14.70 -8.34 -8.61
N SER A 9 -13.85 -8.16 -7.59
CA SER A 9 -12.46 -7.78 -7.79
C SER A 9 -11.81 -8.79 -8.71
N GLN A 10 -11.21 -8.31 -9.79
CA GLN A 10 -10.52 -9.14 -10.77
C GLN A 10 -9.01 -9.07 -10.53
N THR A 11 -8.37 -10.22 -10.35
CA THR A 11 -6.92 -10.30 -10.32
C THR A 11 -6.37 -10.02 -11.72
N ILE A 12 -5.50 -8.99 -11.83
CA ILE A 12 -4.86 -8.63 -13.10
C ILE A 12 -3.52 -9.35 -13.25
N ALA A 13 -2.73 -9.40 -12.17
CA ALA A 13 -1.40 -9.98 -12.15
C ALA A 13 -1.06 -10.46 -10.74
N ALA A 14 -0.20 -11.47 -10.67
CA ALA A 14 0.45 -11.89 -9.43
C ALA A 14 1.93 -12.13 -9.76
N SER A 15 2.83 -11.52 -8.98
CA SER A 15 4.27 -11.59 -9.21
C SER A 15 4.99 -11.48 -7.87
N GLY A 16 5.84 -12.46 -7.55
CA GLY A 16 6.56 -12.48 -6.27
C GLY A 16 5.59 -12.36 -5.09
N ASP A 17 5.80 -11.36 -4.25
CA ASP A 17 5.02 -11.11 -3.04
C ASP A 17 3.92 -10.05 -3.25
N TRP A 18 3.66 -9.66 -4.50
CA TRP A 18 2.70 -8.65 -4.88
C TRP A 18 1.64 -9.17 -5.84
N ALA A 19 0.47 -8.56 -5.80
CA ALA A 19 -0.60 -8.81 -6.75
C ALA A 19 -1.28 -7.50 -7.13
N ALA A 20 -1.84 -7.46 -8.34
CA ALA A 20 -2.62 -6.33 -8.83
C ALA A 20 -4.08 -6.75 -9.03
N PHE A 21 -4.99 -5.86 -8.65
CA PHE A 21 -6.43 -6.09 -8.73
C PHE A 21 -7.14 -4.92 -9.41
N ASP A 22 -8.11 -5.24 -10.23
CA ASP A 22 -9.11 -4.31 -10.76
C ASP A 22 -10.36 -4.41 -9.88
N ARG A 23 -10.70 -3.31 -9.21
CA ARG A 23 -11.88 -3.22 -8.33
C ARG A 23 -12.98 -2.34 -8.94
N GLY A 24 -12.94 -2.11 -10.24
CA GLY A 24 -13.89 -1.26 -10.97
C GLY A 24 -13.37 0.17 -11.08
N ALA A 25 -13.74 1.03 -10.15
CA ALA A 25 -13.31 2.44 -10.17
C ALA A 25 -11.83 2.63 -9.84
N THR A 26 -11.21 1.65 -9.18
CA THR A 26 -9.82 1.69 -8.73
C THR A 26 -9.12 0.38 -9.06
N CYS A 27 -7.86 0.49 -9.49
CA CYS A 27 -6.94 -0.64 -9.56
C CYS A 27 -5.85 -0.45 -8.51
N GLU A 28 -5.38 -1.54 -7.91
CA GLU A 28 -4.36 -1.43 -6.88
C GLU A 28 -3.36 -2.57 -6.94
N ALA A 29 -2.11 -2.23 -6.63
CA ALA A 29 -1.05 -3.18 -6.35
C ALA A 29 -0.97 -3.36 -4.84
N VAL A 30 -1.00 -4.60 -4.38
CA VAL A 30 -1.09 -4.91 -2.95
C VAL A 30 -0.04 -5.93 -2.52
N SER A 31 0.38 -5.83 -1.26
CA SER A 31 1.22 -6.81 -0.60
C SER A 31 0.89 -6.89 0.88
N ARG A 32 1.23 -8.01 1.49
CA ARG A 32 1.17 -8.21 2.95
C ARG A 32 2.56 -8.03 3.53
N SER A 33 2.63 -7.57 4.78
CA SER A 33 3.90 -7.55 5.49
C SER A 33 4.42 -8.96 5.76
N LEU A 34 5.70 -9.07 6.05
CA LEU A 34 6.36 -10.32 6.45
C LEU A 34 6.03 -10.70 7.89
N LEU A 35 5.35 -9.83 8.63
CA LEU A 35 4.94 -10.09 10.00
C LEU A 35 3.88 -11.20 10.04
N VAL A 36 4.10 -12.17 10.92
CA VAL A 36 3.03 -13.07 11.36
C VAL A 36 2.39 -12.42 12.58
N PRO A 37 1.16 -11.88 12.48
CA PRO A 37 0.57 -11.12 13.57
C PRO A 37 0.26 -12.03 14.77
N LEU A 38 0.45 -11.46 15.97
CA LEU A 38 -0.01 -12.10 17.19
C LEU A 38 -1.53 -12.08 17.25
N LYS A 39 -2.10 -12.96 18.06
CA LYS A 39 -3.55 -12.98 18.28
C LYS A 39 -4.05 -11.62 18.74
N GLY A 40 -5.02 -11.06 18.03
CA GLY A 40 -5.57 -9.72 18.28
C GLY A 40 -4.92 -8.61 17.47
N ASP A 41 -3.76 -8.83 16.85
CA ASP A 41 -3.14 -7.90 15.93
C ASP A 41 -3.67 -8.16 14.50
N GLU A 42 -3.72 -7.11 13.70
CA GLU A 42 -4.12 -7.22 12.30
C GLU A 42 -2.91 -7.52 11.40
N GLN A 43 -3.18 -8.17 10.26
CA GLN A 43 -2.17 -8.34 9.21
C GLN A 43 -1.90 -7.00 8.55
N PRO A 44 -0.68 -6.45 8.67
CA PRO A 44 -0.32 -5.23 7.94
C PRO A 44 -0.33 -5.46 6.44
N ARG A 45 -0.76 -4.45 5.70
CA ARG A 45 -0.82 -4.48 4.24
C ARG A 45 -0.55 -3.11 3.64
N ILE A 46 -0.12 -3.14 2.41
CA ILE A 46 0.07 -1.94 1.59
C ILE A 46 -0.76 -2.06 0.32
N ALA A 47 -1.33 -0.95 -0.13
CA ALA A 47 -1.97 -0.83 -1.43
C ALA A 47 -1.46 0.44 -2.12
N ILE A 48 -1.15 0.32 -3.41
CA ILE A 48 -0.81 1.46 -4.28
C ILE A 48 -1.96 1.59 -5.27
N ALA A 49 -2.70 2.68 -5.16
CA ALA A 49 -3.99 2.86 -5.82
C ALA A 49 -3.94 3.77 -7.03
N PHE A 50 -4.61 3.36 -8.09
CA PHE A 50 -4.78 4.09 -9.34
C PHE A 50 -6.27 4.18 -9.67
N ASP A 51 -6.82 5.39 -9.73
CA ASP A 51 -8.23 5.58 -10.05
C ASP A 51 -8.47 5.58 -11.57
N ARG A 52 -9.55 4.95 -11.97
CA ARG A 52 -10.06 5.05 -13.33
C ARG A 52 -10.89 6.34 -13.44
N GLY A 53 -10.23 7.43 -13.89
CA GLY A 53 -10.87 8.74 -14.01
C GLY A 53 -10.92 9.57 -12.73
N GLY A 54 -10.38 9.09 -11.62
CA GLY A 54 -10.26 9.82 -10.35
C GLY A 54 -8.86 10.40 -10.12
N PRO A 55 -8.62 11.01 -8.94
CA PRO A 55 -7.39 11.75 -8.67
C PRO A 55 -6.19 10.88 -8.30
N ARG A 56 -6.40 9.67 -7.79
CA ARG A 56 -5.29 8.84 -7.32
C ARG A 56 -4.55 8.21 -8.49
N ARG A 57 -3.23 8.42 -8.52
CA ARG A 57 -2.33 7.90 -9.54
C ARG A 57 -1.06 7.36 -8.92
N GLY A 58 -1.22 6.45 -7.95
CA GLY A 58 -0.13 5.87 -7.21
C GLY A 58 -0.14 6.25 -5.73
N GLU A 59 -1.29 6.57 -5.16
CA GLU A 59 -1.42 6.84 -3.74
C GLU A 59 -1.06 5.59 -2.94
N ILE A 60 -0.13 5.76 -1.99
CA ILE A 60 0.31 4.70 -1.10
C ILE A 60 -0.59 4.70 0.14
N GLY A 61 -1.26 3.59 0.40
CA GLY A 61 -2.03 3.37 1.60
C GLY A 61 -1.49 2.17 2.38
N LEU A 62 -1.36 2.31 3.68
CA LEU A 62 -0.84 1.30 4.58
C LEU A 62 -1.80 1.06 5.72
N HIS A 63 -1.93 -0.20 6.11
CA HIS A 63 -2.59 -0.59 7.34
C HIS A 63 -1.56 -1.21 8.28
N LEU A 64 -1.42 -0.65 9.48
CA LEU A 64 -0.46 -1.08 10.49
C LEU A 64 -1.02 -2.24 11.31
N HIS A 65 -0.16 -3.04 11.95
CA HIS A 65 -0.63 -4.14 12.79
C HIS A 65 -1.27 -3.67 14.12
N ARG A 66 -0.98 -2.45 14.54
CA ARG A 66 -1.64 -1.75 15.66
C ARG A 66 -1.79 -0.28 15.33
N ALA A 67 -2.70 0.40 16.02
CA ALA A 67 -2.89 1.83 15.84
C ALA A 67 -1.63 2.62 16.25
N ALA A 68 -1.29 3.62 15.45
CA ALA A 68 -0.21 4.53 15.76
C ALA A 68 -0.62 5.48 16.89
N ARG A 69 0.32 5.79 17.77
CA ARG A 69 0.12 6.79 18.82
C ARG A 69 -0.20 8.14 18.19
N PRO A 70 -1.28 8.84 18.62
CA PRO A 70 -1.57 10.19 18.12
C PRO A 70 -0.36 11.12 18.24
N GLY A 71 -0.05 11.83 17.14
CA GLY A 71 1.10 12.74 17.06
C GLY A 71 2.45 12.07 16.82
N SER A 72 2.54 10.74 16.79
CA SER A 72 3.79 10.07 16.43
C SER A 72 3.97 10.05 14.91
N SER A 73 5.25 10.06 14.48
CA SER A 73 5.58 9.96 13.06
C SER A 73 5.43 8.53 12.57
N VAL A 74 4.86 8.37 11.37
CA VAL A 74 4.87 7.11 10.63
C VAL A 74 5.79 7.28 9.44
N VAL A 75 6.85 6.48 9.37
CA VAL A 75 7.91 6.60 8.36
C VAL A 75 7.98 5.32 7.54
N LEU A 76 7.84 5.47 6.22
CA LEU A 76 8.11 4.42 5.25
C LEU A 76 9.55 4.57 4.78
N THR A 77 10.39 3.57 5.00
CA THR A 77 11.76 3.55 4.50
C THR A 77 11.88 2.50 3.41
N VAL A 78 12.17 2.94 2.20
CA VAL A 78 12.37 2.07 1.02
C VAL A 78 13.86 1.94 0.77
N GLY A 79 14.41 0.75 1.01
CA GLY A 79 15.85 0.62 1.10
C GLY A 79 16.39 1.50 2.23
N ASP A 80 17.12 2.54 1.90
CA ASP A 80 17.66 3.51 2.86
C ASP A 80 16.94 4.87 2.81
N GLN A 81 15.95 5.03 1.95
CA GLN A 81 15.29 6.31 1.73
C GLN A 81 14.01 6.43 2.57
N PRO A 82 13.96 7.36 3.56
CA PRO A 82 12.79 7.56 4.41
C PRO A 82 11.77 8.50 3.77
N PHE A 83 10.50 8.22 4.02
CA PHE A 83 9.36 9.05 3.62
C PHE A 83 8.40 9.21 4.79
N LEU A 84 8.13 10.45 5.18
CA LEU A 84 7.17 10.73 6.25
C LEU A 84 5.76 10.66 5.67
N LEU A 85 4.92 9.81 6.27
CA LEU A 85 3.54 9.61 5.86
C LEU A 85 2.57 10.40 6.75
N SER A 86 1.36 10.63 6.25
CA SER A 86 0.22 11.02 7.06
C SER A 86 -0.38 9.78 7.71
N ALA A 87 -0.85 9.90 8.95
CA ALA A 87 -1.40 8.74 9.66
C ALA A 87 -2.58 9.13 10.55
N ARG A 88 -3.49 8.18 10.72
CA ARG A 88 -4.60 8.27 11.65
C ARG A 88 -5.01 6.86 12.08
N GLY A 89 -4.96 6.59 13.38
CA GLY A 89 -5.27 5.26 13.91
C GLY A 89 -4.32 4.20 13.34
N GLY A 90 -4.88 3.15 12.78
CA GLY A 90 -4.13 2.05 12.15
C GLY A 90 -3.76 2.30 10.68
N ASP A 91 -4.12 3.44 10.10
CA ASP A 91 -3.92 3.72 8.69
C ASP A 91 -2.89 4.83 8.47
N ALA A 92 -2.12 4.72 7.38
CA ALA A 92 -1.17 5.72 6.95
C ALA A 92 -1.21 5.85 5.43
N TRP A 93 -0.88 7.02 4.91
CA TRP A 93 -0.90 7.27 3.47
C TRP A 93 0.11 8.34 3.05
N SER A 94 0.42 8.33 1.77
CA SER A 94 1.34 9.28 1.15
C SER A 94 0.81 10.71 1.17
N ARG A 95 1.73 11.67 1.08
CA ARG A 95 1.47 13.12 1.19
C ARG A 95 1.37 13.83 -0.14
N GLY A 96 0.92 13.15 -1.17
CA GLY A 96 0.65 13.74 -2.47
C GLY A 96 1.54 13.24 -3.60
N PRO A 97 1.30 13.74 -4.83
CA PRO A 97 1.86 13.16 -6.05
C PRO A 97 3.39 13.16 -6.14
N LEU A 98 4.07 14.18 -5.66
CA LEU A 98 5.54 14.24 -5.71
C LEU A 98 6.17 13.17 -4.81
N GLN A 99 5.62 12.97 -3.61
CA GLN A 99 6.08 11.93 -2.72
C GLN A 99 5.78 10.54 -3.29
N GLU A 100 4.60 10.34 -3.86
CA GLU A 100 4.18 9.09 -4.48
C GLU A 100 5.11 8.69 -5.61
N ALA A 101 5.45 9.61 -6.48
CA ALA A 101 6.41 9.36 -7.55
C ALA A 101 7.80 8.97 -7.01
N ALA A 102 8.26 9.64 -5.95
CA ALA A 102 9.55 9.33 -5.33
C ALA A 102 9.54 7.95 -4.64
N ILE A 103 8.45 7.61 -3.94
CA ILE A 103 8.29 6.29 -3.32
C ILE A 103 8.29 5.18 -4.37
N ILE A 104 7.51 5.32 -5.43
CA ILE A 104 7.43 4.33 -6.51
C ILE A 104 8.80 4.18 -7.20
N ALA A 105 9.50 5.28 -7.46
CA ALA A 105 10.85 5.23 -8.02
C ALA A 105 11.83 4.46 -7.11
N ALA A 106 11.74 4.66 -5.80
CA ALA A 106 12.57 3.91 -4.83
C ALA A 106 12.20 2.42 -4.81
N ILE A 107 10.90 2.09 -4.83
CA ILE A 107 10.42 0.70 -4.88
C ILE A 107 10.99 -0.06 -6.08
N ARG A 108 11.16 0.60 -7.22
CA ARG A 108 11.72 -0.03 -8.42
C ARG A 108 13.20 -0.42 -8.30
N ARG A 109 13.93 0.19 -7.36
CA ARG A 109 15.38 0.00 -7.20
C ARG A 109 15.75 -0.89 -6.03
N GLU A 110 14.83 -1.10 -5.09
CA GLU A 110 15.11 -1.73 -3.81
C GLU A 110 14.47 -3.11 -3.68
N SER A 111 14.97 -3.93 -2.77
CA SER A 111 14.46 -5.28 -2.52
C SER A 111 13.52 -5.37 -1.33
N GLY A 112 13.52 -4.36 -0.47
CA GLY A 112 12.71 -4.34 0.74
C GLY A 112 12.40 -2.94 1.22
N MET A 113 11.35 -2.84 2.02
CA MET A 113 10.96 -1.62 2.71
C MET A 113 10.38 -1.94 4.07
N ARG A 114 10.30 -0.93 4.92
CA ARG A 114 9.70 -1.06 6.26
C ARG A 114 8.91 0.19 6.61
N VAL A 115 7.89 0.00 7.43
CA VAL A 115 7.11 1.08 8.04
C VAL A 115 7.40 1.06 9.53
N GLU A 116 7.75 2.20 10.08
CA GLU A 116 8.03 2.38 11.50
C GLU A 116 7.10 3.40 12.12
N ALA A 117 6.60 3.09 13.30
CA ALA A 117 5.75 3.97 14.10
C ALA A 117 5.88 3.61 15.58
N ARG A 118 5.28 4.43 16.45
CA ARG A 118 5.02 4.10 17.86
C ARG A 118 3.55 3.73 18.00
N ASP A 119 3.26 2.67 18.75
CA ASP A 119 1.87 2.33 19.09
C ASP A 119 1.33 3.22 20.23
N GLU A 120 0.08 3.03 20.63
CA GLU A 120 -0.58 3.83 21.67
C GLU A 120 0.11 3.69 23.04
N ALA A 121 0.79 2.58 23.30
CA ALA A 121 1.59 2.38 24.50
C ALA A 121 3.02 2.96 24.39
N GLY A 122 3.36 3.58 23.23
CA GLY A 122 4.67 4.15 22.97
C GLY A 122 5.71 3.13 22.52
N ARG A 123 5.34 1.87 22.27
CA ARG A 123 6.24 0.82 21.80
C ARG A 123 6.50 0.99 20.31
N ARG A 124 7.73 0.69 19.90
CA ARG A 124 8.11 0.70 18.48
C ARG A 124 7.39 -0.39 17.71
N MET A 125 6.79 -0.02 16.59
CA MET A 125 6.24 -0.95 15.60
C MET A 125 7.08 -0.92 14.34
N VAL A 126 7.37 -2.08 13.77
CA VAL A 126 8.04 -2.19 12.48
C VAL A 126 7.33 -3.24 11.63
N ASP A 127 6.80 -2.82 10.48
CA ASP A 127 6.21 -3.71 9.49
C ASP A 127 7.11 -3.75 8.26
N ARG A 128 7.60 -4.93 7.90
CA ARG A 128 8.53 -5.13 6.78
C ARG A 128 7.81 -5.75 5.59
N TYR A 129 8.20 -5.31 4.40
CA TYR A 129 7.66 -5.78 3.12
C TYR A 129 8.78 -6.21 2.19
N SER A 130 8.59 -7.34 1.51
CA SER A 130 9.38 -7.70 0.33
C SER A 130 8.91 -6.85 -0.85
N LEU A 131 9.83 -6.42 -1.71
CA LEU A 131 9.52 -5.72 -2.95
C LEU A 131 9.59 -6.62 -4.19
N SER A 132 9.77 -7.93 -3.98
CA SER A 132 9.73 -8.91 -5.07
C SER A 132 8.38 -8.89 -5.77
N GLY A 133 8.37 -8.53 -7.03
CA GLY A 133 7.17 -8.44 -7.86
C GLY A 133 6.44 -7.10 -7.79
N ALA A 134 6.88 -6.17 -6.95
CA ALA A 134 6.25 -4.86 -6.80
C ALA A 134 6.19 -4.06 -8.11
N PRO A 135 7.29 -3.89 -8.87
CA PRO A 135 7.25 -3.14 -10.14
C PRO A 135 6.23 -3.71 -11.13
N THR A 136 6.17 -5.02 -11.27
CA THR A 136 5.21 -5.69 -12.18
C THR A 136 3.77 -5.44 -11.76
N ALA A 137 3.45 -5.58 -10.48
CA ALA A 137 2.11 -5.35 -9.96
C ALA A 137 1.69 -3.87 -10.08
N ILE A 138 2.60 -2.94 -9.78
CA ILE A 138 2.36 -1.50 -9.92
C ILE A 138 2.07 -1.15 -11.39
N ASP A 139 2.88 -1.62 -12.32
CA ASP A 139 2.68 -1.35 -13.75
C ASP A 139 1.37 -1.95 -14.26
N ALA A 140 1.02 -3.15 -13.84
CA ALA A 140 -0.23 -3.79 -14.22
C ALA A 140 -1.45 -3.00 -13.71
N ALA A 141 -1.45 -2.56 -12.47
CA ALA A 141 -2.53 -1.76 -11.89
C ALA A 141 -2.65 -0.40 -12.58
N ALA A 142 -1.54 0.29 -12.77
CA ALA A 142 -1.49 1.60 -13.44
C ALA A 142 -2.02 1.50 -14.88
N ALA A 143 -1.56 0.52 -15.65
CA ALA A 143 -1.99 0.32 -17.04
C ALA A 143 -3.47 -0.02 -17.14
N ARG A 144 -3.97 -0.87 -16.24
CA ARG A 144 -5.38 -1.30 -16.25
C ARG A 144 -6.34 -0.14 -16.03
N CYS A 145 -6.08 0.71 -15.04
CA CYS A 145 -6.93 1.84 -14.69
C CYS A 145 -6.63 3.13 -15.47
N SER A 146 -5.61 3.14 -16.34
CA SER A 146 -5.42 4.22 -17.31
C SER A 146 -6.41 4.16 -18.46
N ARG A 147 -7.05 3.00 -18.67
CA ARG A 147 -8.07 2.82 -19.70
C ARG A 147 -9.41 3.30 -19.20
N LYS A 148 -10.02 4.22 -19.94
CA LYS A 148 -11.43 4.59 -19.74
C LYS A 148 -12.30 3.43 -20.24
N LEU A 149 -13.32 3.16 -19.46
CA LEU A 149 -14.38 2.24 -19.88
C LEU A 149 -15.21 2.87 -20.99
#